data_747c5d866f805c7db2abe33a0471da63
#
_entry.id   747c5d866f805c7db2abe33a0471da63
#
_cell.length_a   1.000
_cell.length_b   1.000
_cell.length_c   1.000
_cell.angle_alpha   90.00
_cell.angle_beta   90.00
_cell.angle_gamma   90.00
#
_symmetry.space_group_name_H-M   'P 1'
#
loop_
_entity.id
_entity.type
_entity.pdbx_description
1 polymer ?
#
loop_
_entity_poly.entity_id
_entity_poly.type
_entity_poly.pdbx_seq_one_letter_code
_entity_poly.pdbx_strand_id
1 'polypeptide(L)'
;MISPFVDNSPYKINFKNKTDGLKLLKDIKSDCIKLAFFDPQYRGVLDKLQYGNEGVSRGKARHDLPQMPEEVIINFISELNRIISKSGHLFLWVDKFHLCQGVLEWFENTELNLVDMIVWDKDRIGMGYRSRRKSEYLIILQKSPVRVKGIWNDHSIPDVWTEKTEKLHPHSKPIELQKRLIEAVTDKSDFVLDPASGGYSVLEACKRSERNFIGGDLIYGED
;
A
#
# COMPACT_ATOMS: atom_id res chain seq x y z
N MET A 1 -24.48 -6.86 -4.14
CA MET A 1 -23.03 -7.11 -3.93
C MET A 1 -22.89 -7.97 -2.67
N ILE A 2 -22.10 -9.04 -2.73
CA ILE A 2 -21.88 -9.91 -1.56
C ILE A 2 -20.83 -9.21 -0.68
N SER A 3 -21.07 -9.13 0.64
CA SER A 3 -20.13 -8.56 1.58
C SER A 3 -18.79 -9.32 1.54
N PRO A 4 -17.65 -8.64 1.44
CA PRO A 4 -16.33 -9.27 1.53
C PRO A 4 -15.97 -9.69 2.96
N PHE A 5 -16.67 -9.17 3.96
CA PHE A 5 -16.46 -9.53 5.36
C PHE A 5 -17.10 -10.85 5.73
N VAL A 6 -16.53 -11.53 6.72
CA VAL A 6 -17.20 -12.62 7.44
C VAL A 6 -18.40 -12.10 8.22
N ASP A 7 -19.26 -13.00 8.65
CA ASP A 7 -20.48 -12.61 9.39
C ASP A 7 -20.11 -11.95 10.72
N ASN A 8 -20.84 -10.89 11.08
CA ASN A 8 -20.64 -10.08 12.29
C ASN A 8 -19.31 -9.31 12.38
N SER A 9 -18.63 -9.05 11.26
CA SER A 9 -17.46 -8.18 11.26
C SER A 9 -17.82 -6.77 11.74
N PRO A 10 -17.02 -6.15 12.63
CA PRO A 10 -17.29 -4.81 13.14
C PRO A 10 -16.90 -3.71 12.15
N TYR A 11 -16.21 -4.05 11.07
CA TYR A 11 -15.62 -3.06 10.17
C TYR A 11 -16.61 -2.52 9.14
N LYS A 12 -16.40 -1.25 8.79
CA LYS A 12 -17.26 -0.51 7.85
C LYS A 12 -16.55 -0.32 6.50
N ILE A 13 -17.33 -0.38 5.42
CA ILE A 13 -16.88 -0.08 4.06
C ILE A 13 -16.88 1.45 3.86
N ASN A 14 -15.94 1.98 3.07
CA ASN A 14 -15.76 3.40 2.79
C ASN A 14 -15.57 4.26 4.05
N PHE A 15 -14.95 3.66 5.04
CA PHE A 15 -14.75 4.26 6.37
C PHE A 15 -13.27 4.11 6.80
N LYS A 16 -12.82 4.98 7.69
CA LYS A 16 -11.49 4.96 8.28
C LYS A 16 -11.48 4.12 9.56
N ASN A 17 -11.51 2.81 9.44
CA ASN A 17 -11.56 1.94 10.62
C ASN A 17 -10.30 2.09 11.48
N LYS A 18 -10.49 2.34 12.77
CA LYS A 18 -9.40 2.38 13.74
C LYS A 18 -9.11 0.96 14.24
N THR A 19 -8.11 0.33 13.67
CA THR A 19 -7.84 -1.09 13.92
C THR A 19 -6.42 -1.48 13.56
N ASP A 20 -5.98 -2.59 14.13
CA ASP A 20 -4.81 -3.33 13.63
C ASP A 20 -5.13 -3.99 12.29
N GLY A 21 -4.24 -3.78 11.31
CA GLY A 21 -4.46 -4.28 9.95
C GLY A 21 -4.56 -5.80 9.86
N LEU A 22 -3.78 -6.57 10.65
CA LEU A 22 -3.88 -8.03 10.66
C LEU A 22 -5.20 -8.51 11.26
N LYS A 23 -5.77 -7.79 12.22
CA LYS A 23 -7.13 -8.09 12.73
C LYS A 23 -8.18 -7.84 11.64
N LEU A 24 -8.09 -6.71 10.93
CA LEU A 24 -8.97 -6.42 9.81
C LEU A 24 -8.91 -7.52 8.74
N LEU A 25 -7.71 -7.95 8.35
CA LEU A 25 -7.53 -8.97 7.32
C LEU A 25 -8.19 -10.30 7.70
N LYS A 26 -8.16 -10.72 8.96
CA LYS A 26 -8.80 -11.96 9.43
C LYS A 26 -10.32 -11.97 9.24
N ASP A 27 -10.94 -10.80 9.22
CA ASP A 27 -12.38 -10.65 9.03
C ASP A 27 -12.79 -10.57 7.55
N ILE A 28 -11.85 -10.68 6.62
CA ILE A 28 -12.11 -10.66 5.18
C ILE A 28 -12.06 -12.09 4.64
N LYS A 29 -13.04 -12.45 3.81
CA LYS A 29 -13.12 -13.74 3.13
C LYS A 29 -11.96 -13.96 2.17
N SER A 30 -11.60 -15.21 1.91
CA SER A 30 -10.58 -15.56 0.91
C SER A 30 -11.07 -15.29 -0.50
N ASP A 31 -10.12 -15.02 -1.43
CA ASP A 31 -10.35 -14.92 -2.87
C ASP A 31 -11.46 -13.94 -3.30
N CYS A 32 -11.65 -12.83 -2.56
CA CYS A 32 -12.78 -11.92 -2.81
C CYS A 32 -12.38 -10.49 -3.19
N ILE A 33 -11.11 -10.11 -3.10
CA ILE A 33 -10.60 -8.75 -3.40
C ILE A 33 -9.74 -8.79 -4.66
N LYS A 34 -10.04 -7.94 -5.66
CA LYS A 34 -9.23 -7.84 -6.90
C LYS A 34 -7.94 -7.06 -6.71
N LEU A 35 -7.93 -6.09 -5.79
CA LEU A 35 -6.80 -5.18 -5.58
C LEU A 35 -6.59 -4.88 -4.11
N ALA A 36 -5.35 -5.02 -3.66
CA ALA A 36 -4.89 -4.48 -2.40
C ALA A 36 -3.69 -3.55 -2.60
N PHE A 37 -3.62 -2.49 -1.79
CA PHE A 37 -2.41 -1.70 -1.56
C PHE A 37 -1.82 -2.08 -0.22
N PHE A 38 -0.49 -1.98 -0.11
CA PHE A 38 0.19 -2.15 1.17
C PHE A 38 1.44 -1.26 1.23
N ASP A 39 1.51 -0.42 2.24
CA ASP A 39 2.67 0.43 2.54
C ASP A 39 3.19 0.08 3.94
N PRO A 40 4.03 -0.97 4.07
CA PRO A 40 4.53 -1.37 5.37
C PRO A 40 5.43 -0.30 5.98
N GLN A 41 5.26 -0.05 7.28
CA GLN A 41 6.15 0.82 8.05
C GLN A 41 7.45 0.09 8.39
N TYR A 42 8.34 -0.05 7.42
CA TYR A 42 9.64 -0.69 7.59
C TYR A 42 10.71 0.28 8.10
N ARG A 43 11.70 -0.23 8.81
CA ARG A 43 12.90 0.53 9.17
C ARG A 43 13.73 0.80 7.92
N GLY A 44 13.85 2.06 7.52
CA GLY A 44 14.85 2.46 6.55
C GLY A 44 16.25 2.39 7.15
N VAL A 45 17.25 2.09 6.32
CA VAL A 45 18.68 2.14 6.72
C VAL A 45 19.06 3.50 7.33
N LEU A 46 18.34 4.56 6.96
CA LEU A 46 18.57 5.92 7.46
C LEU A 46 17.96 6.18 8.84
N ASP A 47 17.07 5.36 9.34
CA ASP A 47 16.47 5.53 10.68
C ASP A 47 17.45 5.14 11.80
N LYS A 48 18.54 4.42 11.44
CA LYS A 48 19.67 4.10 12.34
C LYS A 48 20.71 5.22 12.43
N LEU A 49 20.65 6.22 11.54
CA LEU A 49 21.61 7.33 11.50
C LEU A 49 21.05 8.52 12.28
N GLN A 50 21.64 8.82 13.42
CA GLN A 50 21.40 10.08 14.13
C GLN A 50 21.99 11.23 13.31
N TYR A 51 21.15 12.07 12.74
CA TYR A 51 21.56 13.29 12.06
C TYR A 51 21.75 14.39 13.10
N GLY A 52 22.99 14.82 13.31
CA GLY A 52 23.41 15.71 14.37
C GLY A 52 22.80 17.12 14.44
N ASN A 53 21.90 17.50 13.52
CA ASN A 53 21.24 18.81 13.46
C ASN A 53 19.71 18.72 13.29
N GLU A 54 19.10 17.57 13.40
CA GLU A 54 17.65 17.49 13.47
C GLU A 54 17.21 17.78 14.90
N GLY A 55 16.53 18.91 15.10
CA GLY A 55 16.02 19.29 16.42
C GLY A 55 15.16 18.17 17.03
N VAL A 56 15.20 18.05 18.35
CA VAL A 56 14.54 17.03 19.18
C VAL A 56 13.06 16.82 18.81
N SER A 57 12.37 17.84 18.26
CA SER A 57 10.98 17.77 17.81
C SER A 57 10.78 16.95 16.53
N ARG A 58 11.76 16.90 15.60
CA ARG A 58 11.68 16.10 14.36
C ARG A 58 12.02 14.63 14.58
N GLY A 59 12.94 14.34 15.51
CA GLY A 59 13.28 12.98 15.91
C GLY A 59 12.13 12.29 16.63
N LYS A 60 11.42 13.01 17.52
CA LYS A 60 10.27 12.44 18.25
C LYS A 60 9.13 11.98 17.34
N ALA A 61 8.74 12.79 16.35
CA ALA A 61 7.64 12.45 15.44
C ALA A 61 7.91 11.18 14.58
N ARG A 62 9.18 10.80 14.39
CA ARG A 62 9.58 9.58 13.65
C ARG A 62 9.69 8.34 14.54
N HIS A 63 9.97 8.53 15.84
CA HIS A 63 10.08 7.44 16.80
C HIS A 63 8.73 6.91 17.29
N ASP A 64 7.66 7.67 17.10
CA ASP A 64 6.33 7.34 17.62
C ASP A 64 5.52 6.41 16.68
N LEU A 65 5.99 6.15 15.46
CA LEU A 65 5.34 5.20 14.57
C LEU A 65 5.89 3.79 14.80
N PRO A 66 5.05 2.82 15.19
CA PRO A 66 5.48 1.44 15.36
C PRO A 66 5.97 0.88 14.02
N GLN A 67 7.23 0.47 14.00
CA GLN A 67 7.83 -0.11 12.81
C GLN A 67 7.47 -1.59 12.72
N MET A 68 7.16 -2.04 11.49
CA MET A 68 6.86 -3.45 11.24
C MET A 68 8.18 -4.23 11.06
N PRO A 69 8.47 -5.25 11.89
CA PRO A 69 9.50 -6.23 11.60
C PRO A 69 9.18 -6.99 10.31
N GLU A 70 10.17 -7.56 9.64
CA GLU A 70 9.98 -8.34 8.41
C GLU A 70 8.98 -9.48 8.58
N GLU A 71 9.01 -10.19 9.70
CA GLU A 71 8.03 -11.23 10.03
C GLU A 71 6.59 -10.70 10.00
N VAL A 72 6.34 -9.50 10.50
CA VAL A 72 5.02 -8.88 10.46
C VAL A 72 4.64 -8.52 9.02
N ILE A 73 5.57 -8.01 8.22
CA ILE A 73 5.35 -7.71 6.79
C ILE A 73 4.98 -9.00 6.04
N ILE A 74 5.71 -10.09 6.26
CA ILE A 74 5.44 -11.40 5.67
C ILE A 74 4.04 -11.90 6.06
N ASN A 75 3.64 -11.74 7.33
CA ASN A 75 2.30 -12.11 7.78
C ASN A 75 1.20 -11.29 7.09
N PHE A 76 1.39 -9.99 6.90
CA PHE A 76 0.47 -9.16 6.10
C PHE A 76 0.37 -9.66 4.66
N ILE A 77 1.49 -9.93 4.01
CA ILE A 77 1.53 -10.37 2.61
C ILE A 77 0.90 -11.76 2.47
N SER A 78 1.09 -12.67 3.42
CA SER A 78 0.45 -13.98 3.45
C SER A 78 -1.08 -13.85 3.54
N GLU A 79 -1.60 -13.01 4.44
CA GLU A 79 -3.04 -12.75 4.54
C GLU A 79 -3.59 -12.05 3.29
N LEU A 80 -2.86 -11.09 2.72
CA LEU A 80 -3.23 -10.45 1.46
C LEU A 80 -3.27 -11.46 0.30
N ASN A 81 -2.31 -12.38 0.23
CA ASN A 81 -2.35 -13.48 -0.74
C ASN A 81 -3.60 -14.36 -0.58
N ARG A 82 -4.02 -14.67 0.66
CA ARG A 82 -5.26 -15.41 0.92
C ARG A 82 -6.49 -14.67 0.41
N ILE A 83 -6.55 -13.37 0.60
CA ILE A 83 -7.72 -12.51 0.35
C ILE A 83 -7.85 -12.13 -1.12
N ILE A 84 -6.72 -11.88 -1.79
CA ILE A 84 -6.69 -11.48 -3.20
C ILE A 84 -7.20 -12.62 -4.07
N SER A 85 -8.12 -12.30 -4.97
CA SER A 85 -8.69 -13.26 -5.93
C SER A 85 -7.67 -13.66 -7.00
N LYS A 86 -7.92 -14.77 -7.68
CA LYS A 86 -7.09 -15.23 -8.80
C LYS A 86 -6.89 -14.12 -9.84
N SER A 87 -5.65 -13.91 -10.27
CA SER A 87 -5.20 -12.84 -11.16
C SER A 87 -5.38 -11.42 -10.60
N GLY A 88 -5.78 -11.27 -9.34
CA GLY A 88 -5.82 -9.99 -8.64
C GLY A 88 -4.42 -9.48 -8.29
N HIS A 89 -4.33 -8.24 -7.82
CA HIS A 89 -3.07 -7.55 -7.64
C HIS A 89 -2.82 -7.12 -6.19
N LEU A 90 -1.56 -7.16 -5.79
CA LEU A 90 -1.03 -6.45 -4.63
C LEU A 90 -0.06 -5.37 -5.10
N PHE A 91 -0.33 -4.13 -4.76
CA PHE A 91 0.52 -2.98 -5.01
C PHE A 91 1.29 -2.65 -3.73
N LEU A 92 2.58 -2.97 -3.73
CA LEU A 92 3.45 -2.90 -2.56
C LEU A 92 4.40 -1.71 -2.66
N TRP A 93 4.26 -0.74 -1.75
CA TRP A 93 5.19 0.37 -1.64
C TRP A 93 6.49 -0.04 -0.96
N VAL A 94 7.61 0.37 -1.53
CA VAL A 94 8.94 0.11 -0.97
C VAL A 94 9.88 1.29 -1.19
N ASP A 95 10.92 1.38 -0.37
CA ASP A 95 11.99 2.33 -0.60
C ASP A 95 13.16 1.69 -1.38
N LYS A 96 14.09 2.54 -1.82
CA LYS A 96 15.25 2.10 -2.61
C LYS A 96 16.17 1.12 -1.88
N PHE A 97 16.20 1.15 -0.56
CA PHE A 97 17.10 0.28 0.21
C PHE A 97 16.56 -1.14 0.27
N HIS A 98 15.24 -1.28 0.47
CA HIS A 98 14.59 -2.58 0.39
C HIS A 98 14.68 -3.18 -1.01
N LEU A 99 14.55 -2.36 -2.07
CA LEU A 99 14.81 -2.83 -3.44
C LEU A 99 16.23 -3.37 -3.62
N CYS A 100 17.24 -2.66 -3.08
CA CYS A 100 18.63 -3.08 -3.21
C CYS A 100 18.98 -4.31 -2.35
N GLN A 101 18.32 -4.49 -1.21
CA GLN A 101 18.49 -5.66 -0.34
C GLN A 101 17.71 -6.88 -0.83
N GLY A 102 16.66 -6.64 -1.60
CA GLY A 102 15.73 -7.64 -2.07
C GLY A 102 14.47 -7.70 -1.20
N VAL A 103 13.33 -7.86 -1.86
CA VAL A 103 12.02 -8.00 -1.21
C VAL A 103 11.33 -9.32 -1.59
N LEU A 104 12.01 -10.16 -2.37
CA LEU A 104 11.45 -11.41 -2.87
C LEU A 104 11.06 -12.35 -1.73
N GLU A 105 11.85 -12.40 -0.67
CA GLU A 105 11.59 -13.23 0.52
C GLU A 105 10.25 -12.91 1.20
N TRP A 106 9.74 -11.69 1.03
CA TRP A 106 8.46 -11.30 1.64
C TRP A 106 7.25 -12.02 1.04
N PHE A 107 7.36 -12.50 -0.22
CA PHE A 107 6.25 -13.16 -0.91
C PHE A 107 6.61 -14.49 -1.61
N GLU A 108 7.84 -15.01 -1.43
CA GLU A 108 8.30 -16.26 -2.06
C GLU A 108 7.42 -17.49 -1.72
N ASN A 109 6.82 -17.50 -0.51
CA ASN A 109 5.94 -18.58 -0.05
C ASN A 109 4.46 -18.30 -0.34
N THR A 110 4.16 -17.50 -1.37
CA THR A 110 2.80 -17.13 -1.79
C THR A 110 2.58 -17.43 -3.27
N GLU A 111 1.35 -17.21 -3.76
CA GLU A 111 1.03 -17.26 -5.19
C GLU A 111 1.25 -15.90 -5.91
N LEU A 112 1.83 -14.91 -5.22
CA LEU A 112 2.10 -13.58 -5.76
C LEU A 112 3.37 -13.59 -6.61
N ASN A 113 3.29 -13.05 -7.81
CA ASN A 113 4.39 -12.97 -8.76
C ASN A 113 4.70 -11.51 -9.05
N LEU A 114 5.98 -11.14 -9.02
CA LEU A 114 6.43 -9.83 -9.46
C LEU A 114 6.18 -9.69 -10.98
N VAL A 115 5.37 -8.71 -11.37
CA VAL A 115 5.01 -8.50 -12.77
C VAL A 115 5.43 -7.15 -13.32
N ASP A 116 5.57 -6.12 -12.47
CA ASP A 116 6.00 -4.77 -12.89
C ASP A 116 6.44 -3.93 -11.70
N MET A 117 6.97 -2.71 -11.98
CA MET A 117 7.34 -1.72 -10.98
C MET A 117 7.14 -0.31 -11.53
N ILE A 118 6.57 0.59 -10.73
CA ILE A 118 6.44 2.00 -11.04
C ILE A 118 7.30 2.82 -10.09
N VAL A 119 8.05 3.76 -10.64
CA VAL A 119 8.80 4.77 -9.88
C VAL A 119 7.92 6.00 -9.70
N TRP A 120 7.57 6.32 -8.46
CA TRP A 120 6.92 7.59 -8.18
C TRP A 120 7.97 8.68 -7.96
N ASP A 121 8.04 9.65 -8.89
CA ASP A 121 8.76 10.91 -8.73
C ASP A 121 7.88 11.91 -7.99
N LYS A 122 8.30 12.30 -6.78
CA LYS A 122 7.56 13.22 -5.90
C LYS A 122 7.56 14.66 -6.38
N ASP A 123 8.24 14.97 -7.47
CA ASP A 123 8.46 16.34 -7.99
C ASP A 123 8.96 17.32 -6.92
N ARG A 124 9.66 16.80 -5.92
CA ARG A 124 10.33 17.59 -4.87
C ARG A 124 11.56 16.85 -4.34
N ILE A 125 12.57 17.58 -4.00
CA ILE A 125 13.78 17.04 -3.39
C ILE A 125 13.58 16.90 -1.90
N GLY A 126 13.63 15.66 -1.40
CA GLY A 126 13.61 15.34 0.02
C GLY A 126 15.01 15.34 0.64
N MET A 127 15.10 14.93 1.90
CA MET A 127 16.37 14.78 2.61
C MET A 127 17.15 13.55 2.13
N GLY A 128 18.46 13.57 2.28
CA GLY A 128 19.36 12.46 1.97
C GLY A 128 20.80 12.84 2.23
N TYR A 129 21.63 11.87 2.61
CA TYR A 129 23.02 12.10 3.00
C TYR A 129 23.97 12.20 1.79
N ARG A 130 23.74 11.37 0.76
CA ARG A 130 24.47 11.40 -0.51
C ARG A 130 23.59 11.93 -1.61
N SER A 131 22.72 11.08 -2.15
CA SER A 131 21.66 11.50 -3.07
C SER A 131 20.43 11.96 -2.30
N ARG A 132 19.77 13.00 -2.76
CA ARG A 132 18.52 13.51 -2.20
C ARG A 132 17.37 12.62 -2.63
N ARG A 133 16.48 12.28 -1.69
CA ARG A 133 15.33 11.42 -1.98
C ARG A 133 14.31 12.19 -2.82
N LYS A 134 14.01 11.69 -4.00
CA LYS A 134 12.99 12.23 -4.90
C LYS A 134 11.94 11.21 -5.27
N SER A 135 12.24 9.93 -5.11
CA SER A 135 11.40 8.82 -5.54
C SER A 135 11.03 7.86 -4.41
N GLU A 136 9.91 7.17 -4.61
CA GLU A 136 9.51 5.91 -3.98
C GLU A 136 9.14 4.92 -5.08
N TYR A 137 8.97 3.65 -4.72
CA TYR A 137 8.80 2.56 -5.67
C TYR A 137 7.55 1.78 -5.32
N LEU A 138 6.74 1.50 -6.33
CA LEU A 138 5.56 0.66 -6.22
C LEU A 138 5.82 -0.64 -6.98
N ILE A 139 5.99 -1.73 -6.26
CA ILE A 139 6.09 -3.07 -6.83
C ILE A 139 4.69 -3.57 -7.13
N ILE A 140 4.48 -4.07 -8.34
CA ILE A 140 3.22 -4.66 -8.79
C ILE A 140 3.35 -6.18 -8.73
N LEU A 141 2.58 -6.79 -7.84
CA LEU A 141 2.48 -8.23 -7.70
C LEU A 141 1.12 -8.69 -8.22
N GLN A 142 1.10 -9.85 -8.90
CA GLN A 142 -0.15 -10.47 -9.36
C GLN A 142 -0.25 -11.90 -8.84
N LYS A 143 -1.39 -12.25 -8.27
CA LYS A 143 -1.67 -13.63 -7.83
C LYS A 143 -1.86 -14.55 -9.04
N SER A 144 -1.35 -15.74 -8.96
CA SER A 144 -1.52 -16.76 -10.03
C SER A 144 -3.00 -17.02 -10.36
N PRO A 145 -3.33 -17.29 -11.64
CA PRO A 145 -2.46 -17.26 -12.81
C PRO A 145 -2.19 -15.84 -13.30
N VAL A 146 -0.93 -15.56 -13.65
CA VAL A 146 -0.54 -14.23 -14.18
C VAL A 146 -1.18 -14.01 -15.56
N ARG A 147 -1.90 -12.89 -15.71
CA ARG A 147 -2.61 -12.51 -16.94
C ARG A 147 -2.62 -11.01 -17.10
N VAL A 148 -2.49 -10.54 -18.34
CA VAL A 148 -2.65 -9.12 -18.70
C VAL A 148 -4.03 -8.90 -19.35
N LYS A 149 -4.34 -9.69 -20.39
CA LYS A 149 -5.56 -9.56 -21.17
C LYS A 149 -6.83 -9.73 -20.31
N GLY A 150 -7.67 -8.71 -20.28
CA GLY A 150 -8.92 -8.68 -19.53
C GLY A 150 -8.76 -8.47 -18.02
N ILE A 151 -7.54 -8.17 -17.55
CA ILE A 151 -7.24 -7.87 -16.15
C ILE A 151 -6.64 -6.47 -16.02
N TRP A 152 -5.68 -6.11 -16.88
CA TRP A 152 -5.08 -4.77 -16.91
C TRP A 152 -5.64 -4.00 -18.11
N ASN A 153 -6.35 -2.90 -17.86
CA ASN A 153 -7.13 -2.18 -18.87
C ASN A 153 -6.54 -0.81 -19.28
N ASP A 154 -5.50 -0.30 -18.58
CA ASP A 154 -4.85 0.97 -18.94
C ASP A 154 -3.36 0.76 -19.26
N HIS A 155 -3.05 0.62 -20.54
CA HIS A 155 -1.68 0.45 -21.04
C HIS A 155 -0.92 1.78 -21.25
N SER A 156 -1.48 2.91 -20.80
CA SER A 156 -0.85 4.24 -20.94
C SER A 156 -0.25 4.75 -19.63
N ILE A 157 -0.27 3.97 -18.56
CA ILE A 157 0.39 4.31 -17.29
C ILE A 157 1.91 4.16 -17.49
N PRO A 158 2.71 5.24 -17.34
CA PRO A 158 4.16 5.15 -17.47
C PRO A 158 4.78 4.49 -16.24
N ASP A 159 5.93 3.87 -16.41
CA ASP A 159 6.75 3.28 -15.35
C ASP A 159 7.44 4.33 -14.45
N VAL A 160 7.46 5.59 -14.87
CA VAL A 160 7.88 6.74 -14.05
C VAL A 160 6.72 7.74 -13.97
N TRP A 161 6.10 7.84 -12.81
CA TRP A 161 4.97 8.73 -12.55
C TRP A 161 5.41 9.95 -11.74
N THR A 162 5.18 11.15 -12.26
CA THR A 162 5.48 12.40 -11.55
C THR A 162 4.20 13.01 -10.97
N GLU A 163 4.14 13.09 -9.64
CA GLU A 163 3.00 13.68 -8.94
C GLU A 163 3.43 14.26 -7.58
N LYS A 164 3.02 15.50 -7.30
CA LYS A 164 3.12 16.08 -5.95
C LYS A 164 1.98 15.58 -5.08
N THR A 165 2.31 15.16 -3.86
CA THR A 165 1.26 14.80 -2.88
C THR A 165 0.43 16.01 -2.50
N GLU A 166 -0.88 15.81 -2.43
CA GLU A 166 -1.77 16.70 -1.72
C GLU A 166 -1.38 16.73 -0.24
N LYS A 167 -1.45 17.91 0.41
CA LYS A 167 -1.02 18.07 1.82
C LYS A 167 -2.05 17.52 2.82
N LEU A 168 -2.56 16.32 2.58
CA LEU A 168 -3.51 15.66 3.47
C LEU A 168 -2.80 15.01 4.67
N HIS A 169 -1.59 14.51 4.46
CA HIS A 169 -0.79 13.84 5.48
C HIS A 169 0.70 13.88 5.08
N PRO A 170 1.66 13.92 6.04
CA PRO A 170 3.10 13.95 5.74
C PRO A 170 3.61 12.80 4.87
N HIS A 171 2.96 11.65 4.95
CA HIS A 171 3.31 10.41 4.22
C HIS A 171 2.26 10.01 3.18
N SER A 172 1.40 10.94 2.72
CA SER A 172 0.42 10.65 1.67
C SER A 172 1.09 10.14 0.40
N LYS A 173 0.51 9.11 -0.18
CA LYS A 173 0.89 8.57 -1.50
C LYS A 173 0.18 9.35 -2.62
N PRO A 174 0.63 9.24 -3.89
CA PRO A 174 0.07 9.96 -5.03
C PRO A 174 -1.34 9.46 -5.35
N ILE A 175 -2.33 10.32 -5.18
CA ILE A 175 -3.76 9.94 -5.28
C ILE A 175 -4.15 9.66 -6.73
N GLU A 176 -3.67 10.45 -7.69
CA GLU A 176 -4.01 10.25 -9.11
C GLU A 176 -3.36 8.99 -9.68
N LEU A 177 -2.12 8.66 -9.29
CA LEU A 177 -1.52 7.37 -9.62
C LEU A 177 -2.35 6.22 -9.06
N GLN A 178 -2.67 6.28 -7.76
CA GLN A 178 -3.49 5.24 -7.11
C GLN A 178 -4.85 5.09 -7.80
N LYS A 179 -5.51 6.19 -8.13
CA LYS A 179 -6.78 6.19 -8.86
C LYS A 179 -6.65 5.49 -10.22
N ARG A 180 -5.65 5.85 -11.03
CA ARG A 180 -5.44 5.22 -12.34
C ARG A 180 -5.16 3.73 -12.23
N LEU A 181 -4.35 3.33 -11.24
CA LEU A 181 -4.06 1.92 -10.98
C LEU A 181 -5.29 1.14 -10.54
N ILE A 182 -6.14 1.74 -9.70
CA ILE A 182 -7.42 1.16 -9.30
C ILE A 182 -8.31 0.95 -10.54
N GLU A 183 -8.45 1.96 -11.38
CA GLU A 183 -9.24 1.89 -12.61
C GLU A 183 -8.71 0.86 -13.61
N ALA A 184 -7.38 0.68 -13.66
CA ALA A 184 -6.74 -0.27 -14.56
C ALA A 184 -7.06 -1.74 -14.26
N VAL A 185 -7.31 -2.11 -12.99
CA VAL A 185 -7.43 -3.51 -12.55
C VAL A 185 -8.74 -3.86 -11.84
N THR A 186 -9.66 -2.89 -11.72
CA THR A 186 -10.95 -3.09 -11.05
C THR A 186 -12.10 -2.47 -11.85
N ASP A 187 -13.31 -2.96 -11.63
CA ASP A 187 -14.54 -2.39 -12.13
C ASP A 187 -15.18 -1.45 -11.09
N LYS A 188 -16.15 -0.61 -11.52
CA LYS A 188 -16.94 0.21 -10.60
C LYS A 188 -17.60 -0.67 -9.54
N SER A 189 -17.63 -0.16 -8.33
CA SER A 189 -18.15 -0.85 -7.14
C SER A 189 -17.33 -2.05 -6.65
N ASP A 190 -16.23 -2.43 -7.28
CA ASP A 190 -15.30 -3.41 -6.70
C ASP A 190 -14.71 -2.91 -5.38
N PHE A 191 -14.20 -3.83 -4.58
CA PHE A 191 -13.52 -3.53 -3.33
C PHE A 191 -12.02 -3.41 -3.53
N VAL A 192 -11.44 -2.35 -2.95
CA VAL A 192 -10.00 -2.10 -2.86
C VAL A 192 -9.60 -2.12 -1.39
N LEU A 193 -8.56 -2.88 -1.06
CA LEU A 193 -8.12 -3.12 0.30
C LEU A 193 -6.82 -2.36 0.59
N ASP A 194 -6.73 -1.73 1.78
CA ASP A 194 -5.50 -1.14 2.32
C ASP A 194 -5.45 -1.32 3.83
N PRO A 195 -4.76 -2.37 4.33
CA PRO A 195 -4.77 -2.70 5.76
C PRO A 195 -3.86 -1.83 6.62
N ALA A 196 -3.04 -0.95 6.01
CA ALA A 196 -2.14 -0.03 6.69
C ALA A 196 -2.27 1.37 6.08
N SER A 197 -3.47 1.92 6.15
CA SER A 197 -3.93 3.05 5.32
C SER A 197 -3.26 4.40 5.61
N GLY A 198 -2.62 4.56 6.77
CA GLY A 198 -1.96 5.81 7.16
C GLY A 198 -2.84 7.03 6.90
N GLY A 199 -2.46 7.87 5.95
CA GLY A 199 -3.21 9.06 5.54
C GLY A 199 -4.46 8.80 4.69
N TYR A 200 -4.88 7.55 4.47
CA TYR A 200 -6.07 7.17 3.70
C TYR A 200 -6.10 7.68 2.25
N SER A 201 -4.96 7.78 1.60
CA SER A 201 -4.88 8.19 0.18
C SER A 201 -5.62 7.20 -0.75
N VAL A 202 -5.59 5.89 -0.45
CA VAL A 202 -6.33 4.87 -1.20
C VAL A 202 -7.84 5.05 -1.05
N LEU A 203 -8.36 5.42 0.14
CA LEU A 203 -9.78 5.76 0.33
C LEU A 203 -10.18 6.92 -0.57
N GLU A 204 -9.35 7.97 -0.65
CA GLU A 204 -9.65 9.11 -1.51
C GLU A 204 -9.62 8.72 -3.00
N ALA A 205 -8.64 7.91 -3.41
CA ALA A 205 -8.57 7.38 -4.77
C ALA A 205 -9.80 6.50 -5.13
N CYS A 206 -10.28 5.68 -4.19
CA CYS A 206 -11.49 4.88 -4.35
C CYS A 206 -12.73 5.75 -4.54
N LYS A 207 -12.89 6.82 -3.75
CA LYS A 207 -14.00 7.79 -3.91
C LYS A 207 -13.99 8.42 -5.29
N ARG A 208 -12.83 8.88 -5.76
CA ARG A 208 -12.66 9.50 -7.09
C ARG A 208 -12.90 8.53 -8.24
N SER A 209 -12.75 7.23 -8.01
CA SER A 209 -12.91 6.18 -9.03
C SER A 209 -14.20 5.36 -8.91
N GLU A 210 -15.09 5.69 -7.99
CA GLU A 210 -16.34 4.95 -7.71
C GLU A 210 -16.11 3.48 -7.33
N ARG A 211 -15.06 3.20 -6.55
CA ARG A 211 -14.76 1.89 -5.96
C ARG A 211 -15.02 1.92 -4.47
N ASN A 212 -15.28 0.74 -3.88
CA ASN A 212 -15.45 0.61 -2.44
C ASN A 212 -14.10 0.39 -1.77
N PHE A 213 -13.88 1.08 -0.69
CA PHE A 213 -12.67 0.96 0.11
C PHE A 213 -12.90 0.09 1.34
N ILE A 214 -11.92 -0.75 1.65
CA ILE A 214 -11.79 -1.46 2.92
C ILE A 214 -10.39 -1.18 3.44
N GLY A 215 -10.29 -0.67 4.65
CA GLY A 215 -8.98 -0.43 5.24
C GLY A 215 -9.06 0.09 6.65
N GLY A 216 -7.91 0.18 7.27
CA GLY A 216 -7.79 0.63 8.65
C GLY A 216 -6.39 1.11 8.98
N ASP A 217 -6.30 1.85 10.08
CA ASP A 217 -5.05 2.32 10.66
C ASP A 217 -5.18 2.40 12.18
N LEU A 218 -4.07 2.11 12.89
CA LEU A 218 -4.04 2.11 14.36
C LEU A 218 -4.17 3.53 14.96
N ILE A 219 -3.68 4.54 14.24
CA ILE A 219 -3.52 5.90 14.75
C ILE A 219 -4.51 6.85 14.09
N TYR A 220 -4.65 6.76 12.76
CA TYR A 220 -5.41 7.71 11.95
C TYR A 220 -6.83 7.24 11.61
N GLY A 221 -7.24 6.08 12.15
CA GLY A 221 -8.61 5.60 12.05
C GLY A 221 -9.59 6.37 12.95
N GLU A 222 -10.87 6.19 12.66
CA GLU A 222 -12.02 6.73 13.41
C GLU A 222 -12.76 5.55 14.10
N ASP A 223 -13.30 5.77 15.30
CA ASP A 223 -14.03 4.75 16.07
C ASP A 223 -15.48 4.57 15.57
#